data_96a44c71074d4b6c64359f4acab1ffb1
#
_entry.id   96a44c71074d4b6c64359f4acab1ffb1
#
_cell.length_a   1.000
_cell.length_b   1.000
_cell.length_c   1.000
_cell.angle_alpha   90.00
_cell.angle_beta   90.00
_cell.angle_gamma   90.00
#
_symmetry.space_group_name_H-M   'P 1'
#
loop_
_entity.id
_entity.type
_entity.pdbx_description
1 polymer ?
#
loop_
_entity_poly.entity_id
_entity_poly.type
_entity_poly.pdbx_seq_one_letter_code
_entity_poly.pdbx_strand_id
1 'polypeptide(L)'
;MVNHLKLIPGLYVSRKDKFGTEFITTFDIRMTSPNDEPVMNTAEVHTIEHLGVTFLRSHLEFAEKTVYFGPMGCRTGFYLLLAGDYSSEDILPLIKEMFEFIRDFQGEVPGASPRDCGNCLDMNLPMAKYLAGKYLTEVIENIAAFRLTYPA
;
A
#
# COMPACT_ATOMS: atom_id res chain seq x y z
N MET A 1 6.26 3.23 19.26
CA MET A 1 5.40 2.08 18.86
C MET A 1 3.99 2.61 18.61
N VAL A 2 3.37 2.28 17.48
CA VAL A 2 2.02 2.77 17.15
C VAL A 2 0.95 2.08 18.01
N ASN A 3 -0.03 2.88 18.44
CA ASN A 3 -1.15 2.36 19.25
C ASN A 3 -2.25 1.82 18.30
N HIS A 4 -2.31 0.50 18.15
CA HIS A 4 -3.26 -0.17 17.25
C HIS A 4 -4.73 -0.05 17.69
N LEU A 5 -5.00 0.32 18.94
CA LEU A 5 -6.37 0.56 19.41
C LEU A 5 -6.96 1.88 18.89
N LYS A 6 -6.09 2.79 18.45
CA LYS A 6 -6.47 4.11 17.93
C LYS A 6 -6.20 4.27 16.44
N LEU A 7 -5.52 3.30 15.83
CA LEU A 7 -5.09 3.38 14.44
C LEU A 7 -6.28 3.17 13.51
N ILE A 8 -6.45 4.09 12.57
CA ILE A 8 -7.50 4.05 11.55
C ILE A 8 -6.88 3.97 10.15
N PRO A 9 -7.66 3.66 9.12
CA PRO A 9 -7.17 3.71 7.74
C PRO A 9 -6.58 5.08 7.40
N GLY A 10 -5.41 5.06 6.76
CA GLY A 10 -4.66 6.28 6.48
C GLY A 10 -3.37 5.99 5.71
N LEU A 11 -2.52 7.00 5.64
CA LEU A 11 -1.21 6.95 5.03
C LEU A 11 -0.20 7.59 5.97
N TYR A 12 0.62 6.77 6.60
CA TYR A 12 1.50 7.22 7.67
C TYR A 12 2.96 7.00 7.33
N VAL A 13 3.84 7.90 7.78
CA VAL A 13 5.27 7.62 7.87
C VAL A 13 5.49 6.71 9.08
N SER A 14 5.85 5.46 8.83
CA SER A 14 6.14 4.50 9.89
C SER A 14 7.50 4.76 10.53
N ARG A 15 8.52 4.96 9.69
CA ARG A 15 9.89 5.26 10.14
C ARG A 15 10.71 5.86 9.01
N LYS A 16 11.77 6.56 9.39
CA LYS A 16 12.81 7.01 8.47
C LYS A 16 14.15 6.45 8.96
N ASP A 17 14.85 5.79 8.06
CA ASP A 17 16.18 5.24 8.34
C ASP A 17 17.22 6.01 7.54
N LYS A 18 18.30 6.39 8.19
CA LYS A 18 19.41 7.09 7.57
C LYS A 18 20.62 6.17 7.42
N PHE A 19 21.14 6.07 6.21
CA PHE A 19 22.32 5.30 5.86
C PHE A 19 23.33 6.25 5.19
N GLY A 20 24.35 6.66 5.95
CA GLY A 20 25.26 7.70 5.47
C GLY A 20 24.54 9.03 5.30
N THR A 21 24.47 9.55 4.06
CA THR A 21 23.70 10.76 3.68
C THR A 21 22.32 10.44 3.09
N GLU A 22 22.04 9.15 2.87
CA GLU A 22 20.81 8.69 2.22
C GLU A 22 19.76 8.29 3.25
N PHE A 23 18.48 8.39 2.84
CA PHE A 23 17.34 8.00 3.65
C PHE A 23 16.52 6.90 2.96
N ILE A 24 15.88 6.06 3.77
CA ILE A 24 14.77 5.21 3.35
C ILE A 24 13.58 5.58 4.21
N THR A 25 12.47 5.96 3.57
CA THR A 25 11.20 6.23 4.25
C THR A 25 10.28 5.03 4.10
N THR A 26 9.81 4.51 5.22
CA THR A 26 8.81 3.42 5.26
C THR A 26 7.44 4.02 5.51
N PHE A 27 6.53 3.78 4.58
CA PHE A 27 5.13 4.19 4.69
C PHE A 27 4.25 3.03 5.11
N ASP A 28 3.33 3.32 6.01
CA ASP A 28 2.25 2.45 6.44
C ASP A 28 0.98 2.85 5.67
N ILE A 29 0.61 2.03 4.69
CA ILE A 29 -0.62 2.20 3.93
C ILE A 29 -1.69 1.37 4.64
N ARG A 30 -2.36 1.99 5.63
CA ARG A 30 -3.33 1.29 6.45
C ARG A 30 -4.69 1.30 5.78
N MET A 31 -5.19 0.11 5.44
CA MET A 31 -6.42 -0.05 4.68
C MET A 31 -7.62 -0.42 5.55
N THR A 32 -7.40 -1.09 6.67
CA THR A 32 -8.47 -1.48 7.61
C THR A 32 -8.12 -1.04 9.03
N SER A 33 -9.15 -0.77 9.85
CA SER A 33 -8.98 -0.46 11.27
C SER A 33 -8.56 -1.72 12.03
N PRO A 34 -7.34 -1.76 12.61
CA PRO A 34 -6.86 -2.96 13.30
C PRO A 34 -7.79 -3.36 14.46
N ASN A 35 -8.12 -4.65 14.51
CA ASN A 35 -8.96 -5.26 15.55
C ASN A 35 -10.41 -4.75 15.65
N ASP A 36 -10.83 -3.89 14.71
CA ASP A 36 -12.15 -3.27 14.71
C ASP A 36 -12.98 -3.71 13.50
N GLU A 37 -12.37 -3.84 12.34
CA GLU A 37 -13.05 -4.36 11.15
C GLU A 37 -12.38 -5.65 10.63
N PRO A 38 -13.07 -6.45 9.80
CA PRO A 38 -12.48 -7.66 9.21
C PRO A 38 -11.21 -7.36 8.42
N VAL A 39 -10.19 -8.22 8.58
CA VAL A 39 -8.98 -8.12 7.80
C VAL A 39 -9.21 -8.55 6.35
N MET A 40 -8.34 -8.11 5.45
CA MET A 40 -8.32 -8.58 4.07
C MET A 40 -7.92 -10.06 4.02
N ASN A 41 -8.46 -10.82 3.05
CA ASN A 41 -8.06 -12.20 2.82
C ASN A 41 -6.78 -12.28 1.99
N THR A 42 -6.14 -13.44 1.99
CA THR A 42 -4.83 -13.62 1.34
C THR A 42 -4.86 -13.36 -0.16
N ALA A 43 -5.92 -13.78 -0.84
CA ALA A 43 -6.02 -13.65 -2.30
C ALA A 43 -6.09 -12.20 -2.78
N GLU A 44 -6.91 -11.37 -2.13
CA GLU A 44 -6.99 -9.95 -2.51
C GLU A 44 -5.75 -9.17 -2.09
N VAL A 45 -5.16 -9.51 -0.95
CA VAL A 45 -3.87 -8.94 -0.51
C VAL A 45 -2.77 -9.25 -1.52
N HIS A 46 -2.66 -10.49 -1.95
CA HIS A 46 -1.68 -10.94 -2.93
C HIS A 46 -1.89 -10.25 -4.29
N THR A 47 -3.14 -10.08 -4.70
CA THR A 47 -3.48 -9.37 -5.94
C THR A 47 -3.08 -7.90 -5.88
N ILE A 48 -3.37 -7.21 -4.77
CA ILE A 48 -2.96 -5.81 -4.56
C ILE A 48 -1.44 -5.69 -4.58
N GLU A 49 -0.71 -6.64 -3.99
CA GLU A 49 0.76 -6.68 -4.03
C GLU A 49 1.27 -6.72 -5.48
N HIS A 50 0.79 -7.65 -6.30
CA HIS A 50 1.20 -7.77 -7.70
C HIS A 50 0.90 -6.51 -8.51
N LEU A 51 -0.30 -5.95 -8.38
CA LEU A 51 -0.70 -4.74 -9.10
C LEU A 51 0.04 -3.50 -8.62
N GLY A 52 0.23 -3.36 -7.32
CA GLY A 52 0.97 -2.25 -6.73
C GLY A 52 2.43 -2.25 -7.16
N VAL A 53 3.09 -3.41 -7.11
CA VAL A 53 4.47 -3.56 -7.60
C VAL A 53 4.57 -3.26 -9.10
N THR A 54 3.63 -3.73 -9.89
CA THR A 54 3.58 -3.46 -11.34
C THR A 54 3.49 -1.96 -11.60
N PHE A 55 2.60 -1.26 -10.91
CA PHE A 55 2.45 0.19 -11.02
C PHE A 55 3.73 0.93 -10.61
N LEU A 56 4.27 0.62 -9.43
CA LEU A 56 5.43 1.31 -8.88
C LEU A 56 6.67 1.15 -9.75
N ARG A 57 6.94 -0.06 -10.22
CA ARG A 57 8.12 -0.36 -11.06
C ARG A 57 8.01 0.19 -12.48
N SER A 58 6.82 0.59 -12.90
CA SER A 58 6.59 1.25 -14.18
C SER A 58 6.48 2.77 -14.07
N HIS A 59 6.48 3.32 -12.86
CA HIS A 59 6.30 4.75 -12.62
C HIS A 59 7.53 5.54 -13.02
N LEU A 60 7.35 6.62 -13.79
CA LEU A 60 8.45 7.42 -14.35
C LEU A 60 9.40 7.98 -13.28
N GLU A 61 8.85 8.41 -12.15
CA GLU A 61 9.62 9.05 -11.08
C GLU A 61 10.05 8.06 -10.00
N PHE A 62 9.20 7.11 -9.62
CA PHE A 62 9.40 6.29 -8.42
C PHE A 62 9.89 4.87 -8.70
N ALA A 63 10.02 4.45 -9.97
CA ALA A 63 10.46 3.09 -10.28
C ALA A 63 11.81 2.73 -9.62
N GLU A 64 12.80 3.61 -9.77
CA GLU A 64 14.14 3.38 -9.19
C GLU A 64 14.22 3.70 -7.70
N LYS A 65 13.23 4.41 -7.15
CA LYS A 65 13.17 4.77 -5.73
C LYS A 65 12.41 3.74 -4.91
N THR A 66 11.66 2.84 -5.53
CA THR A 66 10.90 1.81 -4.84
C THR A 66 11.83 0.69 -4.36
N VAL A 67 12.01 0.60 -3.06
CA VAL A 67 12.81 -0.44 -2.41
C VAL A 67 11.98 -1.70 -2.19
N TYR A 68 10.75 -1.54 -1.70
CA TYR A 68 9.86 -2.66 -1.39
C TYR A 68 8.42 -2.19 -1.29
N PHE A 69 7.49 -3.03 -1.75
CA PHE A 69 6.07 -2.92 -1.50
C PHE A 69 5.53 -4.30 -1.18
N GLY A 70 4.84 -4.44 -0.07
CA GLY A 70 4.29 -5.73 0.33
C GLY A 70 3.34 -5.65 1.51
N PRO A 71 2.55 -6.71 1.74
CA PRO A 71 1.54 -6.74 2.78
C PRO A 71 2.14 -6.87 4.17
N MET A 72 1.40 -6.34 5.15
CA MET A 72 1.65 -6.61 6.56
C MET A 72 1.13 -8.02 6.91
N GLY A 73 1.80 -8.72 7.80
CA GLY A 73 1.38 -10.04 8.26
C GLY A 73 0.00 -10.06 8.91
N CYS A 74 -0.43 -8.96 9.52
CA CYS A 74 -1.78 -8.80 10.10
C CYS A 74 -2.89 -8.59 9.05
N ARG A 75 -2.53 -8.38 7.79
CA ARG A 75 -3.46 -8.18 6.67
C ARG A 75 -4.39 -6.97 6.81
N THR A 76 -3.91 -5.91 7.47
CA THR A 76 -4.64 -4.64 7.61
C THR A 76 -4.11 -3.54 6.71
N GLY A 77 -3.03 -3.79 5.99
CA GLY A 77 -2.42 -2.82 5.08
C GLY A 77 -1.13 -3.32 4.47
N PHE A 78 -0.40 -2.37 3.91
CA PHE A 78 0.85 -2.61 3.18
C PHE A 78 1.95 -1.68 3.68
N TYR A 79 3.20 -2.11 3.52
CA TYR A 79 4.37 -1.26 3.64
C TYR A 79 4.90 -0.88 2.27
N LEU A 80 5.22 0.40 2.11
CA LEU A 80 5.97 0.92 0.97
C LEU A 80 7.26 1.54 1.48
N LEU A 81 8.40 1.07 0.99
CA LEU A 81 9.71 1.63 1.29
C LEU A 81 10.22 2.37 0.06
N LEU A 82 10.52 3.67 0.23
CA LEU A 82 11.08 4.51 -0.82
C LEU A 82 12.45 5.03 -0.42
N ALA A 83 13.39 4.98 -1.36
CA ALA A 83 14.67 5.66 -1.23
C ALA A 83 14.44 7.17 -1.32
N GLY A 84 14.73 7.89 -0.26
CA GLY A 84 14.54 9.31 -0.12
C GLY A 84 13.88 9.70 1.20
N ASP A 85 13.84 11.01 1.47
CA ASP A 85 13.21 11.59 2.65
C ASP A 85 11.88 12.21 2.23
N TYR A 86 10.78 11.53 2.54
CA TYR A 86 9.43 11.94 2.15
C TYR A 86 8.49 12.05 3.34
N SER A 87 7.55 12.99 3.25
CA SER A 87 6.37 13.03 4.13
C SER A 87 5.21 12.22 3.52
N SER A 88 4.17 11.98 4.30
CA SER A 88 2.94 11.36 3.78
C SER A 88 2.32 12.21 2.67
N GLU A 89 2.32 13.52 2.84
CA GLU A 89 1.78 14.47 1.86
C GLU A 89 2.52 14.40 0.52
N ASP A 90 3.85 14.21 0.55
CA ASP A 90 4.68 14.14 -0.66
C ASP A 90 4.28 12.98 -1.57
N ILE A 91 3.82 11.87 -1.01
CA ILE A 91 3.49 10.68 -1.79
C ILE A 91 2.00 10.44 -1.99
N LEU A 92 1.13 11.33 -1.48
CA LEU A 92 -0.31 11.22 -1.71
C LEU A 92 -0.68 11.06 -3.19
N PRO A 93 -0.12 11.86 -4.13
CA PRO A 93 -0.41 11.68 -5.55
C PRO A 93 -0.04 10.30 -6.07
N LEU A 94 1.12 9.78 -5.67
CA LEU A 94 1.59 8.44 -6.05
C LEU A 94 0.63 7.35 -5.56
N ILE A 95 0.24 7.42 -4.30
CA ILE A 95 -0.66 6.44 -3.68
C ILE A 95 -2.05 6.50 -4.32
N LYS A 96 -2.57 7.69 -4.57
CA LYS A 96 -3.83 7.88 -5.29
C LYS A 96 -3.77 7.20 -6.66
N GLU A 97 -2.77 7.50 -7.46
CA GLU A 97 -2.60 6.92 -8.80
C GLU A 97 -2.46 5.39 -8.75
N MET A 98 -1.73 4.86 -7.77
CA MET A 98 -1.57 3.41 -7.59
C MET A 98 -2.91 2.73 -7.30
N PHE A 99 -3.71 3.26 -6.39
CA PHE A 99 -5.01 2.69 -6.05
C PHE A 99 -6.06 2.89 -7.15
N GLU A 100 -5.99 3.99 -7.91
CA GLU A 100 -6.79 4.17 -9.12
C GLU A 100 -6.43 3.13 -10.18
N PHE A 101 -5.15 2.86 -10.39
CA PHE A 101 -4.66 1.81 -11.28
C PHE A 101 -5.22 0.44 -10.88
N ILE A 102 -5.19 0.10 -9.59
CA ILE A 102 -5.72 -1.17 -9.10
C ILE A 102 -7.23 -1.24 -9.26
N ARG A 103 -7.96 -0.19 -8.87
CA ARG A 103 -9.43 -0.14 -9.00
C ARG A 103 -9.90 -0.32 -10.44
N ASP A 104 -9.18 0.27 -11.38
CA ASP A 104 -9.57 0.31 -12.79
C ASP A 104 -8.92 -0.80 -13.63
N PHE A 105 -8.10 -1.65 -13.00
CA PHE A 105 -7.37 -2.71 -13.70
C PHE A 105 -8.31 -3.71 -14.38
N GLN A 106 -7.95 -4.08 -15.61
CA GLN A 106 -8.65 -5.11 -16.39
C GLN A 106 -7.64 -6.08 -16.99
N GLY A 107 -8.02 -7.34 -17.08
CA GLY A 107 -7.19 -8.38 -17.63
C GLY A 107 -6.58 -9.29 -16.56
N GLU A 108 -5.58 -10.05 -16.96
CA GLU A 108 -4.89 -10.98 -16.07
C GLU A 108 -3.93 -10.23 -15.13
N VAL A 109 -3.88 -10.68 -13.88
CA VAL A 109 -2.95 -10.10 -12.89
C VAL A 109 -1.51 -10.34 -13.34
N PRO A 110 -0.69 -9.29 -13.48
CA PRO A 110 0.71 -9.44 -13.88
C PRO A 110 1.49 -10.36 -12.95
N GLY A 111 2.29 -11.24 -13.51
CA GLY A 111 3.11 -12.17 -12.74
C GLY A 111 2.36 -13.33 -12.08
N ALA A 112 1.05 -13.46 -12.27
CA ALA A 112 0.25 -14.56 -11.73
C ALA A 112 0.40 -15.83 -12.56
N SER A 113 1.63 -16.33 -12.66
CA SER A 113 1.97 -17.55 -13.39
C SER A 113 2.85 -18.45 -12.53
N PRO A 114 2.85 -19.77 -12.77
CA PRO A 114 3.73 -20.68 -12.02
C PRO A 114 5.22 -20.38 -12.14
N ARG A 115 5.60 -19.73 -13.24
CA ARG A 115 7.00 -19.32 -13.46
C ARG A 115 7.40 -18.13 -12.57
N ASP A 116 6.47 -17.18 -12.40
CA ASP A 116 6.79 -15.87 -11.84
C ASP A 116 6.33 -15.70 -10.39
N CYS A 117 5.46 -16.60 -9.91
CA CYS A 117 4.86 -16.53 -8.58
C CYS A 117 4.79 -17.92 -7.92
N GLY A 118 5.15 -17.97 -6.64
CA GLY A 118 5.13 -19.22 -5.87
C GLY A 118 3.71 -19.70 -5.50
N ASN A 119 2.68 -18.86 -5.65
CA ASN A 119 1.28 -19.19 -5.36
C ASN A 119 0.34 -18.47 -6.32
N CYS A 120 0.51 -18.70 -7.60
CA CYS A 120 -0.17 -17.95 -8.66
C CYS A 120 -1.69 -18.08 -8.70
N LEU A 121 -2.26 -19.10 -8.04
CA LEU A 121 -3.71 -19.32 -7.98
C LEU A 121 -4.38 -18.56 -6.84
N ASP A 122 -3.62 -18.03 -5.88
CA ASP A 122 -4.14 -17.27 -4.74
C ASP A 122 -4.34 -15.79 -5.13
N MET A 123 -5.28 -15.54 -6.04
CA MET A 123 -5.60 -14.22 -6.57
C MET A 123 -7.11 -13.97 -6.51
N ASN A 124 -7.50 -12.73 -6.23
CA ASN A 124 -8.88 -12.28 -6.27
C ASN A 124 -8.93 -10.82 -6.78
N LEU A 125 -8.95 -10.66 -8.09
CA LEU A 125 -8.97 -9.34 -8.71
C LEU A 125 -10.24 -8.52 -8.37
N PRO A 126 -11.46 -9.08 -8.43
CA PRO A 126 -12.64 -8.32 -8.06
C PRO A 126 -12.60 -7.73 -6.66
N MET A 127 -12.13 -8.49 -5.66
CA MET A 127 -11.99 -7.99 -4.29
C MET A 127 -10.85 -6.98 -4.16
N ALA A 128 -9.74 -7.18 -4.84
CA ALA A 128 -8.64 -6.23 -4.86
C ALA A 128 -9.11 -4.87 -5.41
N LYS A 129 -9.86 -4.87 -6.50
CA LYS A 129 -10.45 -3.66 -7.09
C LYS A 129 -11.42 -2.97 -6.13
N TYR A 130 -12.30 -3.73 -5.49
CA TYR A 130 -13.23 -3.21 -4.49
C TYR A 130 -12.49 -2.55 -3.33
N LEU A 131 -11.48 -3.22 -2.78
CA LEU A 131 -10.69 -2.70 -1.66
C LEU A 131 -9.89 -1.45 -2.04
N ALA A 132 -9.36 -1.39 -3.25
CA ALA A 132 -8.71 -0.19 -3.77
C ALA A 132 -9.68 0.98 -3.86
N GLY A 133 -10.88 0.75 -4.38
CA GLY A 133 -11.93 1.76 -4.43
C GLY A 133 -12.36 2.23 -3.03
N LYS A 134 -12.47 1.31 -2.08
CA LYS A 134 -12.78 1.60 -0.67
C LYS A 134 -11.72 2.52 -0.05
N TYR A 135 -10.43 2.21 -0.24
CA TYR A 135 -9.34 3.03 0.27
C TYR A 135 -9.35 4.44 -0.34
N LEU A 136 -9.58 4.55 -1.65
CA LEU A 136 -9.70 5.84 -2.31
C LEU A 136 -10.83 6.69 -1.72
N THR A 137 -12.00 6.09 -1.53
CA THR A 137 -13.18 6.79 -0.99
C THR A 137 -13.02 7.14 0.50
N GLU A 138 -12.57 6.21 1.31
CA GLU A 138 -12.50 6.40 2.78
C GLU A 138 -11.29 7.22 3.22
N VAL A 139 -10.15 7.09 2.53
CA VAL A 139 -8.89 7.70 2.94
C VAL A 139 -8.51 8.86 2.03
N ILE A 140 -8.30 8.59 0.74
CA ILE A 140 -7.73 9.58 -0.18
C ILE A 140 -8.69 10.77 -0.38
N GLU A 141 -9.98 10.52 -0.52
CA GLU A 141 -11.01 11.58 -0.66
C GLU A 141 -11.34 12.29 0.66
N ASN A 142 -10.88 11.75 1.79
CA ASN A 142 -11.12 12.28 3.12
C ASN A 142 -9.83 12.55 3.89
N ILE A 143 -8.79 13.01 3.19
CA ILE A 143 -7.50 13.30 3.80
C ILE A 143 -7.64 14.43 4.83
N ALA A 144 -7.10 14.17 6.02
CA ALA A 144 -6.94 15.10 7.12
C ALA A 144 -5.71 14.70 7.93
N ALA A 145 -5.24 15.59 8.80
CA ALA A 145 -4.02 15.37 9.59
C ALA A 145 -4.04 14.04 10.37
N PHE A 146 -5.18 13.65 10.91
CA PHE A 146 -5.33 12.40 11.67
C PHE A 146 -5.20 11.13 10.82
N ARG A 147 -5.22 11.24 9.48
CA ARG A 147 -4.97 10.13 8.56
C ARG A 147 -3.54 10.10 8.01
N LEU A 148 -2.74 11.10 8.35
CA LEU A 148 -1.38 11.26 7.85
C LEU A 148 -0.33 11.18 8.97
N THR A 149 -0.77 11.22 10.22
CA THR A 149 0.10 11.15 11.40
C THR A 149 -0.46 10.12 12.37
N TYR A 150 0.42 9.27 12.89
CA TYR A 150 0.01 8.27 13.86
C TYR A 150 -0.69 8.88 15.08
N PRO A 151 -1.75 8.24 15.58
CA PRO A 151 -2.41 8.67 16.80
C PRO A 151 -1.48 8.56 18.01
N ALA A 152 -1.58 9.54 18.89
CA ALA A 152 -0.83 9.57 20.15
C ALA A 152 -1.34 8.53 21.16
#